data_684f55c57be2c07c4456743e825d402e
#
_entry.id   684f55c57be2c07c4456743e825d402e
#
_cell.length_a   1.000
_cell.length_b   1.000
_cell.length_c   1.000
_cell.angle_alpha   90.00
_cell.angle_beta   90.00
_cell.angle_gamma   90.00
#
_symmetry.space_group_name_H-M   'P 1'
#
loop_
_entity.id
_entity.type
_entity.pdbx_description
1 polymer ?
#
loop_
_entity_poly.entity_id
_entity_poly.type
_entity_poly.pdbx_seq_one_letter_code
_entity_poly.pdbx_strand_id
1 'polypeptide(L)'
;MKAQSIRGVGAFAVLVATALAVMLSNSPRVRAQDNNNQGNNNQVSNDEQARIQIGFQVAPVPLNLAGKNRDLVGLGSYLVNAVNDCNACHNGGGPPDFEYLAGHNPYNGQPKVLDPSVYLAGGQDFGPAGPSPSPDIITRNLTPDKTGLPEGGNTFAQFMEIIRHGTDPDHLHPNCSATRTTNCIPASTGIDGNLLQIMPWPYYQGMTDHDLLAIYTYLSAIPCIPGPAKPSDLPPAMQYAFQELHHDCGH
;
A
#
# COMPACT_ATOMS: atom_id res chain seq x y z
N MET A 1 27.87 -40.89 -61.88
CA MET A 1 27.15 -39.64 -61.73
C MET A 1 27.85 -38.84 -60.67
N LYS A 2 28.07 -37.55 -60.92
CA LYS A 2 29.11 -36.71 -60.34
C LYS A 2 28.87 -36.36 -58.89
N ALA A 3 29.87 -36.56 -58.02
CA ALA A 3 29.97 -35.95 -56.70
C ALA A 3 30.35 -34.47 -56.84
N GLN A 4 29.64 -33.58 -56.16
CA GLN A 4 30.07 -32.19 -55.96
C GLN A 4 30.47 -31.99 -54.50
N SER A 5 31.71 -31.59 -54.36
CA SER A 5 32.41 -31.20 -53.16
C SER A 5 31.90 -29.86 -52.67
N ILE A 6 31.51 -29.78 -51.38
CA ILE A 6 31.27 -28.50 -50.68
C ILE A 6 32.53 -28.18 -49.87
N ARG A 7 33.36 -27.29 -50.41
CA ARG A 7 34.40 -26.57 -49.66
C ARG A 7 33.88 -25.13 -49.43
N GLY A 8 33.82 -24.72 -48.20
CA GLY A 8 33.56 -23.30 -47.91
C GLY A 8 32.80 -23.02 -46.61
N VAL A 9 33.27 -23.56 -45.47
CA VAL A 9 32.87 -23.07 -44.15
C VAL A 9 34.12 -22.97 -43.30
N GLY A 10 34.81 -21.86 -43.36
CA GLY A 10 36.05 -21.72 -42.61
C GLY A 10 36.52 -20.28 -42.35
N ALA A 11 35.72 -19.29 -42.67
CA ALA A 11 36.20 -17.88 -42.54
C ALA A 11 35.32 -16.94 -41.70
N PHE A 12 34.17 -17.40 -41.18
CA PHE A 12 33.27 -16.54 -40.43
C PHE A 12 33.34 -16.65 -38.90
N ALA A 13 34.05 -17.65 -38.36
CA ALA A 13 34.09 -17.90 -36.92
C ALA A 13 35.13 -17.07 -36.15
N VAL A 14 36.08 -16.43 -36.82
CA VAL A 14 37.21 -15.72 -36.14
C VAL A 14 36.88 -14.25 -35.90
N LEU A 15 35.97 -13.64 -36.66
CA LEU A 15 35.63 -12.20 -36.51
C LEU A 15 34.57 -11.92 -35.44
N VAL A 16 33.80 -12.89 -34.97
CA VAL A 16 32.80 -12.69 -33.92
C VAL A 16 33.43 -12.77 -32.52
N ALA A 17 34.51 -13.52 -32.34
CA ALA A 17 35.17 -13.64 -31.03
C ALA A 17 35.95 -12.39 -30.61
N THR A 18 36.44 -11.60 -31.54
CA THR A 18 37.18 -10.35 -31.23
C THR A 18 36.27 -9.17 -30.92
N ALA A 19 35.05 -9.14 -31.46
CA ALA A 19 34.09 -8.07 -31.15
C ALA A 19 33.47 -8.20 -29.73
N LEU A 20 33.34 -9.44 -29.21
CA LEU A 20 32.79 -9.68 -27.88
C LEU A 20 33.77 -9.32 -26.76
N ALA A 21 35.06 -9.41 -26.98
CA ALA A 21 36.11 -9.10 -26.00
C ALA A 21 36.27 -7.58 -25.76
N VAL A 22 35.91 -6.74 -26.74
CA VAL A 22 36.04 -5.29 -26.63
C VAL A 22 34.82 -4.66 -25.92
N MET A 23 33.65 -5.33 -25.96
CA MET A 23 32.44 -4.83 -25.30
C MET A 23 32.43 -5.08 -23.77
N LEU A 24 33.25 -5.99 -23.26
CA LEU A 24 33.34 -6.29 -21.82
C LEU A 24 34.31 -5.37 -21.06
N SER A 25 35.11 -4.58 -21.74
CA SER A 25 36.09 -3.69 -21.09
C SER A 25 35.61 -2.26 -20.85
N ASN A 26 34.42 -1.88 -21.36
CA ASN A 26 33.86 -0.54 -21.22
C ASN A 26 32.59 -0.47 -20.36
N SER A 27 32.43 -1.39 -19.43
CA SER A 27 31.40 -1.18 -18.39
C SER A 27 31.80 0.02 -17.54
N PRO A 28 30.98 1.10 -17.47
CA PRO A 28 31.24 2.17 -16.55
C PRO A 28 31.23 1.57 -15.14
N ARG A 29 32.39 1.52 -14.50
CA ARG A 29 32.46 1.23 -13.07
C ARG A 29 31.73 2.35 -12.37
N VAL A 30 30.50 2.11 -11.93
CA VAL A 30 29.84 2.94 -10.92
C VAL A 30 30.74 2.87 -9.69
N ARG A 31 31.60 3.87 -9.53
CA ARG A 31 32.29 4.08 -8.26
C ARG A 31 31.21 4.45 -7.27
N ALA A 32 30.95 3.56 -6.32
CA ALA A 32 30.33 3.96 -5.08
C ALA A 32 31.21 5.10 -4.52
N GLN A 33 30.66 6.30 -4.50
CA GLN A 33 31.29 7.43 -3.86
C GLN A 33 31.15 7.17 -2.36
N ASP A 34 32.22 6.66 -1.73
CA ASP A 34 32.34 6.66 -0.27
C ASP A 34 32.37 8.13 0.18
N ASN A 35 31.22 8.70 0.40
CA ASN A 35 31.06 9.95 1.12
C ASN A 35 31.34 9.69 2.60
N ASN A 36 32.62 9.57 2.96
CA ASN A 36 33.09 9.75 4.32
C ASN A 36 32.87 11.22 4.73
N ASN A 37 31.61 11.56 5.04
CA ASN A 37 31.29 12.78 5.75
C ASN A 37 30.64 12.37 7.10
N GLN A 38 31.51 12.08 8.08
CA GLN A 38 31.16 12.13 9.49
C GLN A 38 30.94 13.60 9.87
N GLY A 39 29.72 14.06 9.71
CA GLY A 39 29.32 15.40 10.09
C GLY A 39 27.82 15.60 10.04
N ASN A 40 27.20 15.47 11.18
CA ASN A 40 25.78 15.78 11.46
C ASN A 40 24.73 14.73 11.03
N ASN A 41 24.34 13.89 11.98
CA ASN A 41 23.37 12.80 11.85
C ASN A 41 21.90 13.23 11.66
N ASN A 42 21.59 14.41 11.16
CA ASN A 42 20.23 14.91 10.98
C ASN A 42 19.96 15.50 9.60
N GLN A 43 20.82 15.30 8.62
CA GLN A 43 20.57 15.81 7.26
C GLN A 43 19.90 14.70 6.44
N VAL A 44 18.61 14.90 6.14
CA VAL A 44 17.84 14.10 5.17
C VAL A 44 18.64 14.03 3.87
N SER A 45 18.82 12.82 3.31
CA SER A 45 19.52 12.66 2.04
C SER A 45 18.80 13.40 0.90
N ASN A 46 19.53 13.78 -0.14
CA ASN A 46 18.92 14.45 -1.30
C ASN A 46 17.79 13.61 -1.92
N ASP A 47 17.94 12.28 -1.93
CA ASP A 47 16.93 11.37 -2.46
C ASP A 47 15.68 11.33 -1.58
N GLU A 48 15.84 11.33 -0.27
CA GLU A 48 14.71 11.37 0.65
C GLU A 48 14.02 12.74 0.58
N GLN A 49 14.77 13.82 0.46
CA GLN A 49 14.20 15.16 0.26
C GLN A 49 13.37 15.24 -1.03
N ALA A 50 13.81 14.59 -2.11
CA ALA A 50 13.03 14.51 -3.34
C ALA A 50 11.73 13.73 -3.14
N ARG A 51 11.76 12.59 -2.41
CA ARG A 51 10.56 11.81 -2.07
C ARG A 51 9.57 12.62 -1.23
N ILE A 52 10.07 13.37 -0.24
CA ILE A 52 9.25 14.27 0.59
C ILE A 52 8.52 15.30 -0.27
N GLN A 53 9.23 15.94 -1.20
CA GLN A 53 8.64 16.94 -2.09
C GLN A 53 7.58 16.33 -3.02
N ILE A 54 7.89 15.19 -3.63
CA ILE A 54 6.93 14.45 -4.46
C ILE A 54 5.70 14.07 -3.63
N GLY A 55 5.90 13.60 -2.39
CA GLY A 55 4.81 13.24 -1.49
C GLY A 55 3.81 14.36 -1.27
N PHE A 56 4.27 15.59 -1.07
CA PHE A 56 3.37 16.76 -0.98
C PHE A 56 2.65 17.08 -2.29
N GLN A 57 3.27 16.78 -3.44
CA GLN A 57 2.65 17.01 -4.75
C GLN A 57 1.57 15.98 -5.08
N VAL A 58 1.72 14.74 -4.63
CA VAL A 58 0.80 13.64 -4.95
C VAL A 58 -0.30 13.44 -3.89
N ALA A 59 -0.23 14.14 -2.76
CA ALA A 59 -1.27 14.06 -1.72
C ALA A 59 -2.61 14.55 -2.28
N PRO A 60 -3.66 13.70 -2.32
CA PRO A 60 -4.92 14.05 -2.98
C PRO A 60 -5.87 14.86 -2.08
N VAL A 61 -5.53 14.99 -0.79
CA VAL A 61 -6.35 15.66 0.22
C VAL A 61 -5.55 16.72 0.97
N PRO A 62 -6.19 17.73 1.57
CA PRO A 62 -5.53 18.70 2.43
C PRO A 62 -4.86 18.02 3.63
N LEU A 63 -3.66 18.46 4.01
CA LEU A 63 -2.90 17.89 5.10
C LEU A 63 -2.88 18.80 6.33
N ASN A 64 -3.24 18.24 7.49
CA ASN A 64 -3.09 18.91 8.77
C ASN A 64 -1.66 18.69 9.31
N LEU A 65 -0.82 19.69 9.17
CA LEU A 65 0.58 19.65 9.61
C LEU A 65 0.79 20.11 11.06
N ALA A 66 -0.26 20.56 11.74
CA ALA A 66 -0.15 21.08 13.10
C ALA A 66 0.38 19.99 14.06
N GLY A 67 1.50 20.28 14.72
CA GLY A 67 2.15 19.38 15.68
C GLY A 67 2.82 18.14 15.08
N LYS A 68 2.90 18.03 13.75
CA LYS A 68 3.49 16.88 13.05
C LYS A 68 4.85 17.23 12.42
N ASN A 69 5.72 16.24 12.34
CA ASN A 69 6.97 16.37 11.58
C ASN A 69 6.62 16.43 10.07
N ARG A 70 6.89 17.60 9.46
CA ARG A 70 6.59 17.85 8.06
C ARG A 70 7.26 16.86 7.11
N ASP A 71 8.52 16.50 7.38
CA ASP A 71 9.28 15.61 6.49
C ASP A 71 8.71 14.19 6.55
N LEU A 72 8.32 13.71 7.73
CA LEU A 72 7.63 12.43 7.86
C LEU A 72 6.28 12.43 7.15
N VAL A 73 5.50 13.52 7.22
CA VAL A 73 4.23 13.62 6.48
C VAL A 73 4.48 13.54 4.97
N GLY A 74 5.46 14.26 4.45
CA GLY A 74 5.79 14.23 3.02
C GLY A 74 6.31 12.86 2.57
N LEU A 75 7.24 12.26 3.32
CA LEU A 75 7.73 10.91 3.03
C LEU A 75 6.60 9.87 3.10
N GLY A 76 5.77 9.93 4.12
CA GLY A 76 4.62 9.04 4.27
C GLY A 76 3.63 9.16 3.12
N SER A 77 3.32 10.38 2.68
CA SER A 77 2.50 10.59 1.49
C SER A 77 3.12 9.94 0.24
N TYR A 78 4.44 10.08 0.04
CA TYR A 78 5.13 9.42 -1.07
C TYR A 78 4.99 7.90 -0.99
N LEU A 79 5.21 7.33 0.18
CA LEU A 79 5.11 5.88 0.39
C LEU A 79 3.68 5.36 0.17
N VAL A 80 2.67 6.06 0.65
CA VAL A 80 1.26 5.67 0.54
C VAL A 80 0.74 5.81 -0.90
N ASN A 81 1.07 6.92 -1.59
CA ASN A 81 0.43 7.26 -2.87
C ASN A 81 1.25 6.89 -4.11
N ALA A 82 2.58 6.82 -4.00
CA ALA A 82 3.46 6.61 -5.15
C ALA A 82 4.18 5.26 -5.13
N VAL A 83 4.28 4.61 -3.97
CA VAL A 83 5.02 3.35 -3.83
C VAL A 83 4.08 2.18 -3.54
N ASN A 84 3.29 2.28 -2.48
CA ASN A 84 2.48 1.15 -2.00
C ASN A 84 1.04 1.16 -2.52
N ASP A 85 0.58 2.27 -3.10
CA ASP A 85 -0.77 2.44 -3.65
C ASP A 85 -1.87 1.93 -2.70
N CYS A 86 -1.80 2.35 -1.43
CA CYS A 86 -2.72 1.87 -0.40
C CYS A 86 -4.19 2.16 -0.75
N ASN A 87 -4.42 3.28 -1.46
CA ASN A 87 -5.76 3.68 -1.86
C ASN A 87 -6.42 2.73 -2.87
N ALA A 88 -5.65 1.99 -3.68
CA ALA A 88 -6.21 1.02 -4.62
C ALA A 88 -7.08 -0.05 -3.94
N CYS A 89 -6.72 -0.40 -2.69
CA CYS A 89 -7.48 -1.36 -1.89
C CYS A 89 -8.34 -0.69 -0.81
N HIS A 90 -7.87 0.42 -0.23
CA HIS A 90 -8.51 1.06 0.91
C HIS A 90 -9.41 2.26 0.52
N ASN A 91 -9.83 2.37 -0.74
CA ASN A 91 -10.80 3.39 -1.14
C ASN A 91 -12.24 2.99 -0.76
N GLY A 92 -13.09 4.00 -0.56
CA GLY A 92 -14.51 3.81 -0.28
C GLY A 92 -15.41 3.91 -1.52
N GLY A 93 -14.81 3.98 -2.70
CA GLY A 93 -15.53 4.12 -3.96
C GLY A 93 -15.99 2.79 -4.56
N GLY A 94 -16.86 2.87 -5.55
CA GLY A 94 -17.38 1.72 -6.28
C GLY A 94 -17.20 1.86 -7.79
N PRO A 95 -17.52 0.77 -8.54
CA PRO A 95 -17.42 0.79 -9.99
C PRO A 95 -18.29 1.91 -10.60
N PRO A 96 -17.91 2.45 -11.78
CA PRO A 96 -16.74 2.07 -12.57
C PRO A 96 -15.45 2.80 -12.20
N ASP A 97 -15.50 3.83 -11.37
CA ASP A 97 -14.38 4.74 -11.15
C ASP A 97 -13.56 4.40 -9.91
N PHE A 98 -14.11 3.59 -8.97
CA PHE A 98 -13.46 3.16 -7.72
C PHE A 98 -12.86 4.34 -6.94
N GLU A 99 -11.55 4.52 -7.00
CA GLU A 99 -10.81 5.55 -6.29
C GLU A 99 -10.73 6.90 -7.03
N TYR A 100 -11.22 6.97 -8.29
CA TYR A 100 -11.07 8.15 -9.13
C TYR A 100 -12.35 8.99 -9.19
N LEU A 101 -12.20 10.28 -9.35
CA LEU A 101 -13.32 11.13 -9.73
C LEU A 101 -13.92 10.69 -11.08
N ALA A 102 -15.22 10.77 -11.21
CA ALA A 102 -15.91 10.43 -12.46
C ALA A 102 -15.30 11.19 -13.65
N GLY A 103 -14.92 10.45 -14.69
CA GLY A 103 -14.24 11.01 -15.86
C GLY A 103 -12.74 11.28 -15.66
N HIS A 104 -12.13 10.77 -14.61
CA HIS A 104 -10.71 10.96 -14.29
C HIS A 104 -9.96 9.64 -14.03
N ASN A 105 -10.47 8.54 -14.58
CA ASN A 105 -9.85 7.24 -14.42
C ASN A 105 -8.78 7.02 -15.51
N PRO A 106 -7.48 6.93 -15.16
CA PRO A 106 -6.39 6.78 -16.12
C PRO A 106 -6.44 5.45 -16.90
N TYR A 107 -7.06 4.41 -16.36
CA TYR A 107 -7.27 3.15 -17.08
C TYR A 107 -8.23 3.30 -18.26
N ASN A 108 -9.02 4.38 -18.27
CA ASN A 108 -9.87 4.77 -19.38
C ASN A 108 -9.21 5.83 -20.30
N GLY A 109 -7.91 6.08 -20.15
CA GLY A 109 -7.18 7.10 -20.90
C GLY A 109 -7.49 8.55 -20.47
N GLN A 110 -8.05 8.74 -19.29
CA GLN A 110 -8.40 10.04 -18.72
C GLN A 110 -7.27 10.56 -17.81
N PRO A 111 -7.23 11.86 -17.48
CA PRO A 111 -6.28 12.38 -16.49
C PRO A 111 -6.51 11.75 -15.11
N LYS A 112 -5.43 11.34 -14.43
CA LYS A 112 -5.52 10.77 -13.07
C LYS A 112 -5.94 11.86 -12.06
N VAL A 113 -7.11 11.70 -11.45
CA VAL A 113 -7.54 12.48 -10.29
C VAL A 113 -8.26 11.56 -9.30
N LEU A 114 -7.69 11.43 -8.10
CA LEU A 114 -8.31 10.65 -7.03
C LEU A 114 -9.52 11.40 -6.47
N ASP A 115 -10.55 10.66 -6.05
CA ASP A 115 -11.71 11.22 -5.36
C ASP A 115 -11.40 11.42 -3.87
N PRO A 116 -11.29 12.66 -3.38
CA PRO A 116 -10.96 12.92 -1.99
C PRO A 116 -12.04 12.46 -1.00
N SER A 117 -13.28 12.25 -1.46
CA SER A 117 -14.39 11.83 -0.60
C SER A 117 -14.35 10.37 -0.20
N VAL A 118 -13.61 9.54 -0.96
CA VAL A 118 -13.47 8.10 -0.73
C VAL A 118 -12.02 7.69 -0.45
N TYR A 119 -11.11 8.65 -0.39
CA TYR A 119 -9.69 8.43 -0.26
C TYR A 119 -9.35 7.76 1.07
N LEU A 120 -8.79 6.55 1.01
CA LEU A 120 -8.43 5.71 2.15
C LEU A 120 -9.59 5.42 3.13
N ALA A 121 -10.84 5.59 2.68
CA ALA A 121 -12.04 5.44 3.51
C ALA A 121 -12.47 3.98 3.73
N GLY A 122 -11.80 3.01 3.10
CA GLY A 122 -12.11 1.59 3.21
C GLY A 122 -13.46 1.21 2.61
N GLY A 123 -13.85 -0.05 2.80
CA GLY A 123 -15.16 -0.54 2.36
C GLY A 123 -15.14 -1.34 1.05
N GLN A 124 -13.98 -1.54 0.44
CA GLN A 124 -13.87 -2.41 -0.73
C GLN A 124 -14.03 -3.86 -0.30
N ASP A 125 -14.99 -4.56 -0.93
CA ASP A 125 -15.29 -5.96 -0.69
C ASP A 125 -14.51 -6.85 -1.66
N PHE A 126 -13.65 -7.71 -1.11
CA PHE A 126 -12.88 -8.72 -1.83
C PHE A 126 -13.56 -10.11 -1.86
N GLY A 127 -14.75 -10.19 -1.33
CA GLY A 127 -15.50 -11.45 -1.22
C GLY A 127 -15.01 -12.37 -0.09
N PRO A 128 -15.54 -13.59 -0.04
CA PRO A 128 -15.31 -14.49 1.07
C PRO A 128 -13.86 -15.00 1.13
N ALA A 129 -13.30 -15.05 2.34
CA ALA A 129 -11.95 -15.53 2.61
C ALA A 129 -11.75 -17.03 2.34
N GLY A 130 -12.81 -17.80 2.15
CA GLY A 130 -12.77 -19.25 1.95
C GLY A 130 -14.09 -19.84 1.49
N PRO A 131 -14.23 -21.18 1.52
CA PRO A 131 -15.48 -21.83 1.15
C PRO A 131 -16.64 -21.35 2.02
N SER A 132 -17.85 -21.26 1.42
CA SER A 132 -19.07 -20.90 2.14
C SER A 132 -19.37 -21.90 3.29
N PRO A 133 -19.77 -21.42 4.49
CA PRO A 133 -19.96 -20.02 4.85
C PRO A 133 -18.65 -19.39 5.39
N SER A 134 -18.09 -18.46 4.65
CA SER A 134 -16.97 -17.62 5.12
C SER A 134 -17.39 -16.16 5.02
N PRO A 135 -16.95 -15.29 5.94
CA PRO A 135 -17.19 -13.86 5.85
C PRO A 135 -16.42 -13.23 4.69
N ASP A 136 -16.95 -12.17 4.13
CA ASP A 136 -16.27 -11.37 3.15
C ASP A 136 -15.13 -10.58 3.79
N ILE A 137 -14.06 -10.35 3.04
CA ILE A 137 -12.94 -9.51 3.45
C ILE A 137 -13.21 -8.11 2.93
N ILE A 138 -13.46 -7.19 3.84
CA ILE A 138 -13.73 -5.79 3.54
C ILE A 138 -12.56 -4.94 4.05
N THR A 139 -12.05 -4.05 3.20
CA THR A 139 -10.90 -3.21 3.57
C THR A 139 -11.26 -2.17 4.59
N ARG A 140 -10.34 -1.92 5.53
CA ARG A 140 -10.51 -0.96 6.62
C ARG A 140 -10.38 0.48 6.15
N ASN A 141 -11.04 1.36 6.87
CA ASN A 141 -10.84 2.79 6.78
C ASN A 141 -9.51 3.17 7.46
N LEU A 142 -8.58 3.73 6.69
CA LEU A 142 -7.26 4.13 7.18
C LEU A 142 -7.20 5.58 7.65
N THR A 143 -8.29 6.35 7.49
CA THR A 143 -8.33 7.75 7.91
C THR A 143 -8.36 7.86 9.43
N PRO A 144 -8.00 9.03 10.01
CA PRO A 144 -8.14 9.24 11.43
C PRO A 144 -9.61 9.23 11.88
N ASP A 145 -9.82 8.95 13.16
CA ASP A 145 -11.07 9.24 13.86
C ASP A 145 -11.02 10.62 14.56
N LYS A 146 -11.98 10.91 15.44
CA LYS A 146 -12.02 12.14 16.24
C LYS A 146 -10.83 12.34 17.17
N THR A 147 -10.05 11.30 17.47
CA THR A 147 -8.82 11.41 18.27
C THR A 147 -7.63 11.93 17.46
N GLY A 148 -7.75 11.94 16.13
CA GLY A 148 -6.68 12.25 15.19
C GLY A 148 -5.66 11.13 14.98
N LEU A 149 -5.91 9.94 15.55
CA LEU A 149 -5.12 8.75 15.30
C LEU A 149 -5.69 7.99 14.10
N PRO A 150 -4.84 7.43 13.21
CA PRO A 150 -5.29 6.72 12.01
C PRO A 150 -5.96 5.39 12.32
N GLU A 151 -6.58 4.80 11.32
CA GLU A 151 -7.26 3.51 11.40
C GLU A 151 -8.25 3.43 12.57
N GLY A 152 -9.08 4.48 12.73
CA GLY A 152 -10.09 4.50 13.79
C GLY A 152 -9.56 4.67 15.21
N GLY A 153 -8.36 5.21 15.38
CA GLY A 153 -7.80 5.51 16.69
C GLY A 153 -6.61 4.63 17.09
N ASN A 154 -5.99 3.92 16.15
CA ASN A 154 -4.82 3.09 16.43
C ASN A 154 -3.59 3.93 16.81
N THR A 155 -2.94 3.57 17.90
CA THR A 155 -1.63 4.10 18.27
C THR A 155 -0.55 3.61 17.33
N PHE A 156 0.60 4.29 17.29
CA PHE A 156 1.74 3.82 16.48
C PHE A 156 2.20 2.39 16.85
N ALA A 157 2.13 2.03 18.13
CA ALA A 157 2.48 0.67 18.55
C ALA A 157 1.52 -0.39 17.99
N GLN A 158 0.22 -0.11 17.97
CA GLN A 158 -0.79 -0.98 17.36
C GLN A 158 -0.61 -1.07 15.84
N PHE A 159 -0.39 0.07 15.18
CA PHE A 159 -0.07 0.10 13.75
C PHE A 159 1.18 -0.75 13.42
N MET A 160 2.24 -0.65 14.22
CA MET A 160 3.44 -1.48 14.04
C MET A 160 3.15 -2.97 14.20
N GLU A 161 2.32 -3.35 15.17
CA GLU A 161 1.90 -4.74 15.37
C GLU A 161 1.13 -5.27 14.16
N ILE A 162 0.20 -4.48 13.63
CA ILE A 162 -0.58 -4.83 12.44
C ILE A 162 0.35 -5.03 11.24
N ILE A 163 1.21 -4.07 10.95
CA ILE A 163 2.04 -4.10 9.73
C ILE A 163 3.18 -5.12 9.81
N ARG A 164 3.78 -5.32 10.99
CA ARG A 164 4.90 -6.26 11.17
C ARG A 164 4.46 -7.71 11.25
N HIS A 165 3.33 -7.95 11.88
CA HIS A 165 2.89 -9.30 12.24
C HIS A 165 1.59 -9.72 11.56
N GLY A 166 0.90 -8.78 10.88
CA GLY A 166 -0.38 -9.03 10.27
C GLY A 166 -1.49 -9.28 11.30
N THR A 167 -1.26 -8.93 12.56
CA THR A 167 -2.24 -9.13 13.63
C THR A 167 -3.53 -8.43 13.28
N ASP A 168 -4.63 -9.16 13.35
CA ASP A 168 -5.95 -8.59 13.15
C ASP A 168 -6.56 -8.24 14.51
N PRO A 169 -6.61 -6.96 14.91
CA PRO A 169 -7.13 -6.56 16.21
C PRO A 169 -8.62 -6.90 16.39
N ASP A 170 -9.37 -7.01 15.31
CA ASP A 170 -10.81 -7.30 15.36
C ASP A 170 -11.09 -8.77 15.66
N HIS A 171 -10.13 -9.64 15.37
CA HIS A 171 -10.22 -11.05 15.76
C HIS A 171 -10.30 -11.22 17.28
N LEU A 172 -9.71 -10.33 18.03
CA LEU A 172 -9.74 -10.33 19.50
C LEU A 172 -11.09 -9.90 20.07
N HIS A 173 -12.07 -9.60 19.22
CA HIS A 173 -13.40 -9.21 19.64
C HIS A 173 -14.12 -10.35 20.35
N PRO A 174 -14.66 -10.15 21.57
CA PRO A 174 -15.25 -11.23 22.39
C PRO A 174 -16.45 -11.92 21.75
N ASN A 175 -17.05 -11.32 20.74
CA ASN A 175 -18.21 -11.85 20.01
C ASN A 175 -17.83 -12.38 18.62
N CYS A 176 -16.55 -12.58 18.34
CA CYS A 176 -16.11 -13.15 17.08
C CYS A 176 -16.72 -14.55 16.89
N SER A 177 -17.37 -14.75 15.77
CA SER A 177 -17.89 -16.06 15.35
C SER A 177 -17.81 -16.16 13.83
N ALA A 178 -17.75 -17.39 13.31
CA ALA A 178 -17.67 -17.68 11.87
C ALA A 178 -18.69 -16.95 10.99
N THR A 179 -19.71 -16.34 11.58
CA THR A 179 -20.81 -15.69 10.86
C THR A 179 -20.96 -14.21 11.20
N ARG A 180 -20.08 -13.61 11.99
CA ARG A 180 -20.32 -12.27 12.55
C ARG A 180 -19.36 -11.17 12.10
N THR A 181 -18.13 -11.51 11.71
CA THR A 181 -17.17 -10.50 11.26
C THR A 181 -16.33 -11.02 10.11
N THR A 182 -15.80 -10.12 9.31
CA THR A 182 -14.87 -10.43 8.22
C THR A 182 -13.59 -11.12 8.72
N ASN A 183 -13.27 -10.95 10.01
CA ASN A 183 -12.05 -11.43 10.63
C ASN A 183 -12.25 -12.75 11.39
N CYS A 184 -13.49 -13.18 11.58
CA CYS A 184 -13.81 -14.43 12.24
C CYS A 184 -13.87 -15.60 11.25
N ILE A 185 -12.76 -15.84 10.57
CA ILE A 185 -12.63 -16.92 9.60
C ILE A 185 -12.55 -18.24 10.37
N PRO A 186 -13.39 -19.24 10.03
CA PRO A 186 -13.35 -20.52 10.70
C PRO A 186 -12.02 -21.23 10.48
N ALA A 187 -11.44 -21.83 11.52
CA ALA A 187 -10.23 -22.65 11.43
C ALA A 187 -10.35 -23.80 10.40
N SER A 188 -11.58 -24.26 10.12
CA SER A 188 -11.86 -25.27 9.10
C SER A 188 -11.52 -24.86 7.67
N THR A 189 -11.31 -23.55 7.40
CA THR A 189 -10.90 -23.05 6.09
C THR A 189 -9.41 -23.27 5.80
N GLY A 190 -8.59 -23.58 6.82
CA GLY A 190 -7.14 -23.63 6.73
C GLY A 190 -6.47 -22.26 6.74
N ILE A 191 -7.24 -21.19 6.98
CA ILE A 191 -6.76 -19.79 7.08
C ILE A 191 -6.67 -19.43 8.56
N ASP A 192 -5.62 -18.76 8.98
CA ASP A 192 -5.51 -18.20 10.31
C ASP A 192 -6.27 -16.87 10.38
N GLY A 193 -7.45 -16.89 10.98
CA GLY A 193 -8.30 -15.70 11.16
C GLY A 193 -7.74 -14.67 12.16
N ASN A 194 -6.64 -14.98 12.86
CA ASN A 194 -5.93 -13.98 13.68
C ASN A 194 -5.07 -13.03 12.84
N LEU A 195 -4.87 -13.37 11.56
CA LEU A 195 -4.03 -12.60 10.67
C LEU A 195 -4.86 -11.93 9.58
N LEU A 196 -4.45 -10.72 9.22
CA LEU A 196 -5.02 -10.00 8.09
C LEU A 196 -4.88 -10.82 6.82
N GLN A 197 -5.98 -10.95 6.10
CA GLN A 197 -6.04 -11.62 4.81
C GLN A 197 -6.00 -10.58 3.69
N ILE A 198 -5.44 -10.96 2.51
CA ILE A 198 -5.30 -10.12 1.32
C ILE A 198 -4.32 -8.95 1.52
N MET A 199 -4.39 -8.22 2.65
CA MET A 199 -3.41 -7.17 2.99
C MET A 199 -1.99 -7.73 2.88
N PRO A 200 -1.09 -7.16 2.05
CA PRO A 200 0.24 -7.72 1.80
C PRO A 200 1.24 -7.41 2.93
N TRP A 201 0.82 -7.51 4.19
CA TRP A 201 1.67 -7.27 5.37
C TRP A 201 2.98 -8.08 5.37
N PRO A 202 3.07 -9.34 4.84
CA PRO A 202 4.33 -10.06 4.81
C PRO A 202 5.45 -9.36 4.02
N TYR A 203 5.08 -8.48 3.09
CA TYR A 203 6.04 -7.65 2.35
C TYR A 203 6.39 -6.38 3.14
N TYR A 204 5.43 -5.80 3.83
CA TYR A 204 5.61 -4.56 4.60
C TYR A 204 6.38 -4.77 5.91
N GLN A 205 6.40 -5.99 6.46
CA GLN A 205 7.22 -6.30 7.64
C GLN A 205 8.72 -6.01 7.44
N GLY A 206 9.21 -5.97 6.19
CA GLY A 206 10.59 -5.62 5.84
C GLY A 206 10.87 -4.12 5.75
N MET A 207 9.88 -3.24 5.86
CA MET A 207 10.08 -1.79 5.83
C MET A 207 10.85 -1.31 7.06
N THR A 208 11.57 -0.19 6.94
CA THR A 208 12.23 0.43 8.09
C THR A 208 11.21 1.02 9.07
N ASP A 209 11.57 1.13 10.36
CA ASP A 209 10.71 1.81 11.34
C ASP A 209 10.49 3.29 10.97
N HIS A 210 11.47 3.91 10.30
CA HIS A 210 11.37 5.27 9.81
C HIS A 210 10.28 5.40 8.72
N ASP A 211 10.24 4.47 7.76
CA ASP A 211 9.22 4.47 6.71
C ASP A 211 7.82 4.21 7.29
N LEU A 212 7.70 3.26 8.22
CA LEU A 212 6.42 2.98 8.88
C LEU A 212 5.95 4.15 9.75
N LEU A 213 6.88 4.84 10.44
CA LEU A 213 6.56 6.07 11.16
C LEU A 213 6.11 7.18 10.21
N ALA A 214 6.73 7.28 9.04
CA ALA A 214 6.33 8.26 8.02
C ALA A 214 4.91 7.96 7.50
N ILE A 215 4.59 6.70 7.17
CA ILE A 215 3.24 6.30 6.76
C ILE A 215 2.23 6.64 7.86
N TYR A 216 2.47 6.23 9.10
CA TYR A 216 1.60 6.52 10.23
C TYR A 216 1.37 8.02 10.44
N THR A 217 2.45 8.82 10.33
CA THR A 217 2.38 10.28 10.49
C THR A 217 1.56 10.92 9.37
N TYR A 218 1.69 10.43 8.14
CA TYR A 218 0.87 10.87 7.02
C TYR A 218 -0.61 10.52 7.21
N LEU A 219 -0.91 9.27 7.56
CA LEU A 219 -2.29 8.84 7.83
C LEU A 219 -2.94 9.65 8.96
N SER A 220 -2.15 10.10 9.95
CA SER A 220 -2.63 11.00 10.99
C SER A 220 -2.86 12.45 10.51
N ALA A 221 -2.32 12.81 9.34
CA ALA A 221 -2.37 14.17 8.80
C ALA A 221 -3.49 14.38 7.78
N ILE A 222 -4.08 13.31 7.25
CA ILE A 222 -5.21 13.39 6.32
C ILE A 222 -6.53 13.68 7.07
N PRO A 223 -7.58 14.18 6.38
CA PRO A 223 -8.89 14.39 7.00
C PRO A 223 -9.51 13.05 7.46
N CYS A 224 -10.30 13.10 8.52
CA CYS A 224 -11.22 12.02 8.84
C CYS A 224 -12.28 11.93 7.74
N ILE A 225 -12.51 10.72 7.24
CA ILE A 225 -13.63 10.41 6.35
C ILE A 225 -14.47 9.35 7.05
N PRO A 226 -15.79 9.59 7.24
CA PRO A 226 -16.63 8.65 7.99
C PRO A 226 -16.67 7.23 7.42
N GLY A 227 -16.29 7.07 6.15
CA GLY A 227 -16.42 5.80 5.44
C GLY A 227 -17.84 5.57 4.93
N PRO A 228 -18.11 4.40 4.33
CA PRO A 228 -19.41 4.10 3.75
C PRO A 228 -20.50 4.11 4.83
N ALA A 229 -21.64 4.72 4.50
CA ALA A 229 -22.79 4.70 5.38
C ALA A 229 -23.27 3.23 5.55
N LYS A 230 -23.58 2.86 6.79
CA LYS A 230 -24.14 1.54 7.09
C LYS A 230 -25.47 1.36 6.35
N PRO A 231 -25.58 0.43 5.38
CA PRO A 231 -26.88 0.09 4.82
C PRO A 231 -27.80 -0.46 5.91
N SER A 232 -29.05 0.02 5.92
CA SER A 232 -30.06 -0.38 6.93
C SER A 232 -30.46 -1.85 6.85
N ASP A 233 -30.18 -2.50 5.75
CA ASP A 233 -30.61 -3.84 5.35
C ASP A 233 -29.49 -4.90 5.39
N LEU A 234 -28.30 -4.53 5.86
CA LEU A 234 -27.20 -5.48 5.98
C LEU A 234 -27.52 -6.62 6.94
N PRO A 235 -27.20 -7.86 6.56
CA PRO A 235 -27.24 -8.99 7.49
C PRO A 235 -26.44 -8.68 8.78
N PRO A 236 -26.85 -9.19 9.94
CA PRO A 236 -26.16 -8.94 11.21
C PRO A 236 -24.66 -9.22 11.19
N ALA A 237 -24.21 -10.20 10.40
CA ALA A 237 -22.81 -10.52 10.20
C ALA A 237 -22.02 -9.39 9.52
N MET A 238 -22.61 -8.72 8.54
CA MET A 238 -21.98 -7.60 7.84
C MET A 238 -22.12 -6.26 8.58
N GLN A 239 -23.11 -6.14 9.47
CA GLN A 239 -23.31 -4.93 10.27
C GLN A 239 -22.12 -4.63 11.17
N TYR A 240 -21.41 -5.64 11.62
CA TYR A 240 -20.25 -5.50 12.48
C TYR A 240 -19.03 -4.97 11.69
N ALA A 241 -18.73 -5.56 10.54
CA ALA A 241 -17.67 -5.09 9.66
C ALA A 241 -17.83 -3.59 9.30
N PHE A 242 -19.08 -3.15 9.09
CA PHE A 242 -19.36 -1.74 8.81
C PHE A 242 -19.23 -0.82 10.02
N GLN A 243 -19.36 -1.30 11.25
CA GLN A 243 -19.12 -0.48 12.44
C GLN A 243 -17.64 -0.06 12.56
N GLU A 244 -16.73 -0.92 12.15
CA GLU A 244 -15.28 -0.65 12.15
C GLU A 244 -14.80 0.18 10.96
N LEU A 245 -15.60 0.21 9.90
CA LEU A 245 -15.37 1.06 8.73
C LEU A 245 -15.89 2.49 8.93
N HIS A 246 -16.80 2.69 9.88
CA HIS A 246 -17.42 3.98 10.11
C HIS A 246 -16.72 4.72 11.25
N HIS A 247 -15.88 5.69 10.90
CA HIS A 247 -15.16 6.50 11.87
C HIS A 247 -16.03 7.65 12.41
N ASP A 248 -15.96 7.85 13.71
CA ASP A 248 -16.50 9.06 14.35
C ASP A 248 -15.54 10.22 14.10
N CYS A 249 -15.91 11.13 13.21
CA CYS A 249 -15.13 12.33 12.88
C CYS A 249 -15.36 13.50 13.85
N GLY A 250 -16.21 13.34 14.87
CA GLY A 250 -16.46 14.39 15.87
C GLY A 250 -17.38 15.51 15.39
N HIS A 251 -18.22 15.28 14.40
CA HIS A 251 -19.20 16.25 13.85
C HIS A 251 -20.58 15.96 14.36
#